data_120296848f8b0fa5181f1136f03b5e8c
#
_entry.id   120296848f8b0fa5181f1136f03b5e8c
#
_cell.length_a   1.000
_cell.length_b   1.000
_cell.length_c   1.000
_cell.angle_alpha   90.00
_cell.angle_beta   90.00
_cell.angle_gamma   90.00
#
_symmetry.space_group_name_H-M   'P 1'
#
loop_
_entity.id
_entity.type
_entity.pdbx_description
1 polymer ?
#
loop_
_entity_poly.entity_id
_entity_poly.type
_entity_poly.pdbx_seq_one_letter_code
_entity_poly.pdbx_strand_id
1 'polypeptide(L)'
;MGETKYIFVTGGVASSLGKGIISSSIGKLLQARGYKVTIQKFDPYINIDPGTLNPYEHGECYVTVDGHEADLDLGHYERFLGIQTTKANNITTGRIYKSVIDKERRGDYLGKTIQVIPHITDEIKRNVKLLGNKYKFDFVITEIGGTVGDIESLPYLESIRQLKWELGKDALCVHLSLIHISEPTRRS
;
A
#
# COMPACT_ATOMS: atom_id res chain seq x y z
N MET A 1 -3.46 16.64 19.38
CA MET A 1 -3.09 15.42 18.62
C MET A 1 -2.69 15.90 17.23
N GLY A 2 -1.51 15.51 16.73
CA GLY A 2 -1.08 15.83 15.38
C GLY A 2 -1.88 15.08 14.33
N GLU A 3 -1.88 15.56 13.09
CA GLU A 3 -2.44 14.83 11.95
C GLU A 3 -1.61 13.59 11.65
N THR A 4 -2.27 12.50 11.18
CA THR A 4 -1.58 11.27 10.77
C THR A 4 -0.60 11.54 9.62
N LYS A 5 0.61 11.04 9.74
CA LYS A 5 1.64 11.12 8.69
C LYS A 5 1.68 9.83 7.86
N TYR A 6 1.91 9.99 6.57
CA TYR A 6 1.89 8.89 5.61
C TYR A 6 3.26 8.69 4.98
N ILE A 7 3.74 7.45 4.99
CA ILE A 7 5.01 7.06 4.36
C ILE A 7 4.70 6.05 3.26
N PHE A 8 4.97 6.42 2.02
CA PHE A 8 4.77 5.55 0.86
C PHE A 8 6.08 4.87 0.49
N VAL A 9 6.09 3.55 0.43
CA VAL A 9 7.27 2.76 0.06
C VAL A 9 7.03 2.12 -1.29
N THR A 10 7.85 2.49 -2.27
CA THR A 10 7.81 1.96 -3.64
C THR A 10 9.16 1.36 -4.01
N GLY A 11 9.20 0.50 -5.03
CA GLY A 11 10.45 -0.06 -5.51
C GLY A 11 10.50 -0.14 -7.04
N GLY A 12 11.68 0.06 -7.60
CA GLY A 12 11.96 -0.13 -9.01
C GLY A 12 12.70 -1.43 -9.28
N VAL A 13 12.84 -1.81 -10.54
CA VAL A 13 13.68 -2.90 -11.09
C VAL A 13 13.19 -4.31 -10.77
N ALA A 14 12.92 -4.66 -9.50
CA ALA A 14 12.48 -6.00 -9.11
C ALA A 14 11.54 -5.94 -7.90
N SER A 15 10.58 -6.86 -7.83
CA SER A 15 9.61 -6.92 -6.73
C SER A 15 10.25 -7.31 -5.38
N SER A 16 11.30 -8.12 -5.41
CA SER A 16 11.99 -8.68 -4.22
C SER A 16 13.12 -7.79 -3.68
N LEU A 17 13.09 -6.48 -3.92
CA LEU A 17 14.11 -5.53 -3.42
C LEU A 17 14.16 -5.36 -1.90
N GLY A 18 13.19 -5.91 -1.17
CA GLY A 18 13.11 -5.77 0.29
C GLY A 18 12.25 -4.59 0.77
N LYS A 19 11.26 -4.17 -0.01
CA LYS A 19 10.29 -3.13 0.41
C LYS A 19 9.67 -3.44 1.78
N GLY A 20 9.23 -4.69 2.00
CA GLY A 20 8.62 -5.12 3.26
C GLY A 20 9.57 -5.00 4.46
N ILE A 21 10.84 -5.35 4.28
CA ILE A 21 11.87 -5.22 5.33
C ILE A 21 12.10 -3.73 5.66
N ILE A 22 12.23 -2.87 4.66
CA ILE A 22 12.41 -1.44 4.87
C ILE A 22 11.18 -0.82 5.52
N SER A 23 9.98 -1.16 5.05
CA SER A 23 8.71 -0.68 5.63
C SER A 23 8.59 -1.06 7.10
N SER A 24 8.85 -2.32 7.43
CA SER A 24 8.80 -2.83 8.80
C SER A 24 9.88 -2.20 9.68
N SER A 25 11.09 -2.01 9.15
CA SER A 25 12.21 -1.39 9.89
C SER A 25 11.92 0.08 10.22
N ILE A 26 11.39 0.85 9.25
CA ILE A 26 10.96 2.23 9.49
C ILE A 26 9.87 2.24 10.56
N GLY A 27 8.88 1.36 10.45
CA GLY A 27 7.81 1.23 11.43
C GLY A 27 8.34 0.94 12.84
N LYS A 28 9.27 0.00 12.96
CA LYS A 28 9.88 -0.37 14.25
C LYS A 28 10.68 0.78 14.87
N LEU A 29 11.43 1.51 14.05
CA LEU A 29 12.19 2.68 14.52
C LEU A 29 11.26 3.82 14.99
N LEU A 30 10.12 4.01 14.35
CA LEU A 30 9.11 4.97 14.77
C LEU A 30 8.43 4.53 16.08
N GLN A 31 8.10 3.24 16.21
CA GLN A 31 7.57 2.68 17.48
C GLN A 31 8.56 2.86 18.62
N ALA A 32 9.86 2.65 18.39
CA ALA A 32 10.90 2.86 19.40
C ALA A 32 10.99 4.32 19.86
N ARG A 33 10.47 5.26 19.07
CA ARG A 33 10.33 6.69 19.45
C ARG A 33 8.98 7.03 20.08
N GLY A 34 8.15 6.03 20.37
CA GLY A 34 6.86 6.19 21.05
C GLY A 34 5.67 6.50 20.14
N TYR A 35 5.82 6.42 18.81
CA TYR A 35 4.71 6.66 17.89
C TYR A 35 3.84 5.42 17.71
N LYS A 36 2.54 5.63 17.52
CA LYS A 36 1.60 4.61 17.06
C LYS A 36 1.71 4.43 15.56
N VAL A 37 2.17 3.27 15.13
CA VAL A 37 2.45 2.98 13.72
C VAL A 37 1.63 1.79 13.26
N THR A 38 1.11 1.87 12.05
CA THR A 38 0.58 0.72 11.31
C THR A 38 1.17 0.67 9.92
N ILE A 39 1.04 -0.49 9.29
CA ILE A 39 1.49 -0.72 7.93
C ILE A 39 0.34 -1.27 7.11
N GLN A 40 0.24 -0.88 5.85
CA GLN A 40 -0.68 -1.44 4.88
C GLN A 40 0.04 -1.77 3.58
N LYS A 41 -0.48 -2.75 2.87
CA LYS A 41 0.04 -3.20 1.58
C LYS A 41 -1.01 -3.04 0.50
N PHE A 42 -0.61 -2.47 -0.62
CA PHE A 42 -1.39 -2.40 -1.84
C PHE A 42 -0.81 -3.35 -2.88
N ASP A 43 -1.57 -4.36 -3.25
CA ASP A 43 -1.16 -5.36 -4.23
C ASP A 43 -1.76 -5.03 -5.60
N PRO A 44 -0.93 -4.93 -6.67
CA PRO A 44 -1.39 -4.47 -7.97
C PRO A 44 -2.15 -5.52 -8.78
N TYR A 45 -2.24 -6.77 -8.31
CA TYR A 45 -3.00 -7.80 -9.02
C TYR A 45 -4.52 -7.58 -8.96
N ILE A 46 -5.23 -8.14 -9.96
CA ILE A 46 -6.70 -7.95 -10.15
C ILE A 46 -7.54 -8.91 -9.29
N ASN A 47 -6.95 -9.90 -8.63
CA ASN A 47 -7.67 -10.76 -7.70
C ASN A 47 -8.29 -9.92 -6.57
N ILE A 48 -9.48 -10.31 -6.13
CA ILE A 48 -10.19 -9.62 -5.04
C ILE A 48 -9.43 -9.78 -3.71
N ASP A 49 -8.92 -10.97 -3.49
CA ASP A 49 -8.08 -11.37 -2.37
C ASP A 49 -7.10 -12.47 -2.82
N PRO A 50 -6.10 -12.82 -2.01
CA PRO A 50 -5.13 -13.85 -2.37
C PRO A 50 -5.62 -15.30 -2.14
N GLY A 51 -6.82 -15.53 -1.64
CA GLY A 51 -7.33 -16.85 -1.28
C GLY A 51 -7.41 -17.84 -2.46
N THR A 52 -7.53 -17.33 -3.68
CA THR A 52 -7.56 -18.14 -4.91
C THR A 52 -6.22 -18.17 -5.67
N LEU A 53 -5.20 -17.51 -5.16
CA LEU A 53 -3.87 -17.48 -5.77
C LEU A 53 -3.15 -18.82 -5.56
N ASN A 54 -2.30 -19.19 -6.52
CA ASN A 54 -1.48 -20.38 -6.43
C ASN A 54 -0.41 -20.21 -5.33
N PRO A 55 -0.43 -21.05 -4.26
CA PRO A 55 0.53 -20.91 -3.16
C PRO A 55 1.99 -21.09 -3.57
N TYR A 56 2.26 -21.83 -4.65
CA TYR A 56 3.62 -22.04 -5.16
C TYR A 56 4.20 -20.77 -5.80
N GLU A 57 3.34 -19.86 -6.29
CA GLU A 57 3.75 -18.62 -6.94
C GLU A 57 3.73 -17.42 -5.98
N HIS A 58 2.76 -17.39 -5.07
CA HIS A 58 2.47 -16.22 -4.23
C HIS A 58 2.69 -16.47 -2.73
N GLY A 59 3.03 -17.69 -2.33
CA GLY A 59 3.07 -18.10 -0.93
C GLY A 59 1.68 -18.42 -0.37
N GLU A 60 1.65 -18.81 0.90
CA GLU A 60 0.41 -19.12 1.60
C GLU A 60 -0.37 -17.84 1.96
N CYS A 61 -1.69 -17.94 2.01
CA CYS A 61 -2.53 -16.86 2.52
C CYS A 61 -2.32 -16.67 4.02
N TYR A 62 -2.23 -15.42 4.43
CA TYR A 62 -2.30 -15.02 5.82
C TYR A 62 -3.73 -14.60 6.19
N VAL A 63 -4.23 -15.04 7.33
CA VAL A 63 -5.57 -14.66 7.80
C VAL A 63 -5.44 -13.61 8.92
N THR A 64 -6.00 -12.44 8.68
CA THR A 64 -5.99 -11.33 9.64
C THR A 64 -6.96 -11.58 10.80
N VAL A 65 -6.86 -10.77 11.86
CA VAL A 65 -7.70 -10.92 13.07
C VAL A 65 -9.20 -10.85 12.80
N ASP A 66 -9.61 -10.18 11.72
CA ASP A 66 -11.02 -10.06 11.29
C ASP A 66 -11.42 -11.12 10.24
N GLY A 67 -10.60 -12.19 10.07
CA GLY A 67 -10.90 -13.32 9.20
C GLY A 67 -10.70 -13.05 7.70
N HIS A 68 -10.03 -11.95 7.35
CA HIS A 68 -9.74 -11.63 5.96
C HIS A 68 -8.49 -12.38 5.45
N GLU A 69 -8.60 -13.02 4.31
CA GLU A 69 -7.46 -13.61 3.59
C GLU A 69 -6.62 -12.49 2.98
N ALA A 70 -5.35 -12.45 3.33
CA ALA A 70 -4.40 -11.40 2.99
C ALA A 70 -3.10 -12.00 2.48
N ASP A 71 -2.28 -11.16 1.87
CA ASP A 71 -0.92 -11.52 1.48
C ASP A 71 -0.06 -11.89 2.70
N LEU A 72 0.84 -12.86 2.52
CA LEU A 72 1.73 -13.38 3.57
C LEU A 72 2.58 -12.28 4.24
N ASP A 73 2.87 -11.21 3.52
CA ASP A 73 3.65 -10.07 4.04
C ASP A 73 2.99 -9.43 5.28
N LEU A 74 1.65 -9.50 5.40
CA LEU A 74 0.98 -9.00 6.60
C LEU A 74 1.42 -9.73 7.87
N GLY A 75 1.62 -11.05 7.80
CA GLY A 75 2.16 -11.84 8.89
C GLY A 75 3.57 -11.41 9.28
N HIS A 76 4.40 -11.03 8.32
CA HIS A 76 5.72 -10.46 8.58
C HIS A 76 5.62 -9.11 9.28
N TYR A 77 4.71 -8.22 8.82
CA TYR A 77 4.51 -6.91 9.46
C TYR A 77 4.04 -7.04 10.90
N GLU A 78 3.08 -7.94 11.16
CA GLU A 78 2.60 -8.20 12.52
C GLU A 78 3.73 -8.66 13.43
N ARG A 79 4.56 -9.58 12.96
CA ARG A 79 5.71 -10.09 13.71
C ARG A 79 6.74 -9.02 14.01
N PHE A 80 7.09 -8.20 13.02
CA PHE A 80 8.08 -7.13 13.16
C PHE A 80 7.61 -6.02 14.09
N LEU A 81 6.38 -5.59 13.94
CA LEU A 81 5.83 -4.43 14.64
C LEU A 81 5.13 -4.80 15.96
N GLY A 82 4.79 -6.08 16.16
CA GLY A 82 3.99 -6.49 17.31
C GLY A 82 2.58 -5.89 17.29
N ILE A 83 1.97 -5.80 16.11
CA ILE A 83 0.63 -5.26 15.89
C ILE A 83 -0.30 -6.32 15.34
N GLN A 84 -1.59 -6.06 15.38
CA GLN A 84 -2.60 -6.83 14.65
C GLN A 84 -3.02 -6.07 13.40
N THR A 85 -3.23 -6.80 12.31
CA THR A 85 -3.75 -6.26 11.05
C THR A 85 -5.17 -6.72 10.78
N THR A 86 -5.84 -5.99 9.92
CA THR A 86 -7.21 -6.23 9.48
C THR A 86 -7.28 -6.14 7.96
N LYS A 87 -8.43 -6.42 7.39
CA LYS A 87 -8.70 -6.22 5.95
C LYS A 87 -8.39 -4.81 5.42
N ALA A 88 -8.28 -3.81 6.29
CA ALA A 88 -7.90 -2.45 5.91
C ALA A 88 -6.39 -2.30 5.69
N ASN A 89 -5.60 -3.28 6.13
CA ASN A 89 -4.16 -3.28 5.97
C ASN A 89 -3.69 -3.97 4.68
N ASN A 90 -4.58 -4.72 3.99
CA ASN A 90 -4.27 -5.31 2.68
C ASN A 90 -5.34 -4.93 1.66
N ILE A 91 -4.95 -4.28 0.60
CA ILE A 91 -5.83 -3.80 -0.47
C ILE A 91 -5.31 -4.27 -1.81
N THR A 92 -6.14 -4.98 -2.57
CA THR A 92 -5.83 -5.39 -3.94
C THR A 92 -6.44 -4.45 -4.96
N THR A 93 -5.87 -4.40 -6.16
CA THR A 93 -6.46 -3.69 -7.29
C THR A 93 -7.88 -4.18 -7.56
N GLY A 94 -8.11 -5.51 -7.50
CA GLY A 94 -9.44 -6.09 -7.70
C GLY A 94 -10.47 -5.54 -6.73
N ARG A 95 -10.14 -5.37 -5.44
CA ARG A 95 -11.05 -4.76 -4.45
C ARG A 95 -11.34 -3.29 -4.76
N ILE A 96 -10.34 -2.53 -5.19
CA ILE A 96 -10.53 -1.12 -5.59
C ILE A 96 -11.50 -1.03 -6.76
N TYR A 97 -11.24 -1.76 -7.84
CA TYR A 97 -12.08 -1.74 -9.04
C TYR A 97 -13.49 -2.26 -8.75
N LYS A 98 -13.60 -3.37 -8.01
CA LYS A 98 -14.91 -3.89 -7.57
C LYS A 98 -15.70 -2.83 -6.81
N SER A 99 -15.10 -2.13 -5.87
CA SER A 99 -15.75 -1.08 -5.09
C SER A 99 -16.30 0.04 -6.00
N VAL A 100 -15.52 0.47 -6.99
CA VAL A 100 -15.93 1.52 -7.93
C VAL A 100 -17.04 1.02 -8.85
N ILE A 101 -16.92 -0.21 -9.38
CA ILE A 101 -17.93 -0.83 -10.24
C ILE A 101 -19.26 -1.02 -9.47
N ASP A 102 -19.20 -1.53 -8.23
CA ASP A 102 -20.39 -1.71 -7.39
C ASP A 102 -21.10 -0.36 -7.12
N LYS A 103 -20.35 0.73 -6.91
CA LYS A 103 -20.89 2.08 -6.77
C LYS A 103 -21.55 2.57 -8.06
N GLU A 104 -20.91 2.32 -9.22
CA GLU A 104 -21.49 2.64 -10.52
C GLU A 104 -22.82 1.92 -10.74
N ARG A 105 -22.85 0.60 -10.46
CA ARG A 105 -24.06 -0.23 -10.63
C ARG A 105 -25.21 0.19 -9.70
N ARG A 106 -24.91 0.74 -8.52
CA ARG A 106 -25.93 1.32 -7.63
C ARG A 106 -26.39 2.71 -8.02
N GLY A 107 -25.72 3.36 -8.98
CA GLY A 107 -26.05 4.71 -9.42
C GLY A 107 -25.41 5.82 -8.57
N ASP A 108 -24.43 5.51 -7.72
CA ASP A 108 -23.78 6.47 -6.83
C ASP A 108 -23.11 7.63 -7.59
N TYR A 109 -22.79 7.43 -8.86
CA TYR A 109 -22.16 8.45 -9.72
C TYR A 109 -23.13 9.20 -10.62
N LEU A 110 -24.44 9.00 -10.47
CA LEU A 110 -25.50 9.76 -11.17
C LEU A 110 -25.32 9.79 -12.70
N GLY A 111 -24.95 8.67 -13.31
CA GLY A 111 -24.78 8.53 -14.77
C GLY A 111 -23.49 9.14 -15.34
N LYS A 112 -22.55 9.57 -14.51
CA LYS A 112 -21.24 10.05 -14.97
C LYS A 112 -20.42 8.92 -15.57
N THR A 113 -19.59 9.24 -16.56
CA THR A 113 -18.57 8.32 -17.08
C THR A 113 -17.52 8.05 -16.02
N ILE A 114 -17.29 6.76 -15.71
CA ILE A 114 -16.31 6.34 -14.73
C ILE A 114 -14.96 6.10 -15.40
N GLN A 115 -13.92 6.68 -14.85
CA GLN A 115 -12.56 6.66 -15.38
C GLN A 115 -11.56 6.29 -14.28
N VAL A 116 -10.35 5.90 -14.67
CA VAL A 116 -9.28 5.62 -13.69
C VAL A 116 -8.99 6.86 -12.85
N ILE A 117 -8.87 8.01 -13.50
CA ILE A 117 -8.79 9.32 -12.84
C ILE A 117 -10.11 10.05 -13.08
N PRO A 118 -10.84 10.47 -12.04
CA PRO A 118 -10.49 10.43 -10.62
C PRO A 118 -11.00 9.19 -9.85
N HIS A 119 -11.89 8.37 -10.38
CA HIS A 119 -12.70 7.44 -9.58
C HIS A 119 -11.88 6.33 -8.92
N ILE A 120 -10.95 5.69 -9.65
CA ILE A 120 -10.06 4.66 -9.09
C ILE A 120 -9.02 5.32 -8.17
N THR A 121 -8.43 6.44 -8.58
CA THR A 121 -7.45 7.15 -7.75
C THR A 121 -8.05 7.66 -6.45
N ASP A 122 -9.29 8.16 -6.46
CA ASP A 122 -9.99 8.59 -5.25
C ASP A 122 -10.29 7.42 -4.32
N GLU A 123 -10.67 6.26 -4.87
CA GLU A 123 -10.90 5.05 -4.07
C GLU A 123 -9.59 4.54 -3.43
N ILE A 124 -8.46 4.59 -4.16
CA ILE A 124 -7.13 4.29 -3.60
C ILE A 124 -6.81 5.26 -2.46
N LYS A 125 -6.94 6.57 -2.69
CA LYS A 125 -6.66 7.60 -1.67
C LYS A 125 -7.54 7.43 -0.43
N ARG A 126 -8.81 7.08 -0.63
CA ARG A 126 -9.73 6.78 0.48
C ARG A 126 -9.24 5.63 1.34
N ASN A 127 -8.79 4.53 0.70
CA ASN A 127 -8.25 3.37 1.41
C ASN A 127 -6.92 3.68 2.12
N VAL A 128 -6.04 4.48 1.51
CA VAL A 128 -4.81 4.94 2.17
C VAL A 128 -5.12 5.69 3.46
N LYS A 129 -6.07 6.61 3.42
CA LYS A 129 -6.43 7.45 4.58
C LYS A 129 -7.27 6.71 5.64
N LEU A 130 -7.83 5.54 5.31
CA LEU A 130 -8.79 4.85 6.16
C LEU A 130 -8.22 4.52 7.56
N LEU A 131 -7.00 3.99 7.62
CA LEU A 131 -6.37 3.59 8.88
C LEU A 131 -6.05 4.79 9.76
N GLY A 132 -5.52 5.86 9.18
CA GLY A 132 -5.24 7.10 9.91
C GLY A 132 -6.52 7.73 10.48
N ASN A 133 -7.55 7.82 9.65
CA ASN A 133 -8.82 8.45 10.03
C ASN A 133 -9.58 7.65 11.11
N LYS A 134 -9.61 6.32 10.97
CA LYS A 134 -10.42 5.45 11.84
C LYS A 134 -9.73 5.13 13.17
N TYR A 135 -8.42 4.88 13.16
CA TYR A 135 -7.71 4.32 14.31
C TYR A 135 -6.69 5.28 14.93
N LYS A 136 -6.57 6.50 14.42
CA LYS A 136 -5.71 7.58 14.95
C LYS A 136 -4.26 7.13 15.17
N PHE A 137 -3.67 6.52 14.15
CA PHE A 137 -2.24 6.26 14.11
C PHE A 137 -1.47 7.56 13.86
N ASP A 138 -0.28 7.67 14.45
CA ASP A 138 0.63 8.78 14.18
C ASP A 138 1.27 8.62 12.79
N PHE A 139 1.57 7.37 12.41
CA PHE A 139 2.12 7.03 11.10
C PHE A 139 1.39 5.85 10.47
N VAL A 140 1.07 6.00 9.19
CA VAL A 140 0.63 4.92 8.30
C VAL A 140 1.69 4.71 7.24
N ILE A 141 2.31 3.55 7.22
CA ILE A 141 3.27 3.16 6.19
C ILE A 141 2.52 2.37 5.14
N THR A 142 2.56 2.81 3.89
CA THR A 142 1.89 2.16 2.76
C THR A 142 2.94 1.60 1.81
N GLU A 143 3.05 0.29 1.77
CA GLU A 143 3.88 -0.40 0.79
C GLU A 143 3.09 -0.64 -0.49
N ILE A 144 3.66 -0.23 -1.61
CA ILE A 144 3.11 -0.52 -2.93
C ILE A 144 3.79 -1.77 -3.48
N GLY A 145 3.00 -2.82 -3.68
CA GLY A 145 3.44 -4.05 -4.33
C GLY A 145 3.82 -3.84 -5.78
N GLY A 146 4.51 -4.82 -6.36
CA GLY A 146 5.00 -4.73 -7.74
C GLY A 146 6.17 -3.77 -7.90
N THR A 147 6.39 -3.36 -9.16
CA THR A 147 7.54 -2.56 -9.58
C THR A 147 7.07 -1.23 -10.17
N VAL A 148 7.75 -0.15 -9.84
CA VAL A 148 7.53 1.15 -10.50
C VAL A 148 7.89 1.03 -11.97
N GLY A 149 6.94 1.32 -12.85
CA GLY A 149 7.06 1.13 -14.30
C GLY A 149 6.10 0.07 -14.84
N ASP A 150 5.61 -0.84 -14.00
CA ASP A 150 4.57 -1.78 -14.40
C ASP A 150 3.23 -1.03 -14.60
N ILE A 151 2.49 -1.42 -15.62
CA ILE A 151 1.23 -0.77 -15.98
C ILE A 151 0.20 -0.86 -14.83
N GLU A 152 0.21 -1.95 -14.08
CA GLU A 152 -0.67 -2.19 -12.94
C GLU A 152 -0.41 -1.24 -11.77
N SER A 153 0.82 -0.71 -11.68
CA SER A 153 1.22 0.21 -10.61
C SER A 153 0.84 1.67 -10.89
N LEU A 154 0.54 2.04 -12.13
CA LEU A 154 0.29 3.43 -12.53
C LEU A 154 -0.82 4.14 -11.73
N PRO A 155 -2.00 3.53 -11.46
CA PRO A 155 -3.03 4.18 -10.66
C PRO A 155 -2.58 4.47 -9.22
N TYR A 156 -1.74 3.61 -8.65
CA TYR A 156 -1.19 3.82 -7.30
C TYR A 156 -0.18 4.97 -7.28
N LEU A 157 0.72 5.01 -8.26
CA LEU A 157 1.72 6.09 -8.37
C LEU A 157 1.04 7.44 -8.57
N GLU A 158 0.01 7.50 -9.41
CA GLU A 158 -0.78 8.71 -9.58
C GLU A 158 -1.51 9.12 -8.28
N SER A 159 -2.08 8.15 -7.57
CA SER A 159 -2.72 8.40 -6.28
C SER A 159 -1.75 8.94 -5.24
N ILE A 160 -0.52 8.39 -5.18
CA ILE A 160 0.55 8.87 -4.29
C ILE A 160 0.96 10.29 -4.67
N ARG A 161 1.10 10.59 -5.97
CA ARG A 161 1.41 11.94 -6.45
C ARG A 161 0.37 12.95 -5.98
N GLN A 162 -0.92 12.60 -6.10
CA GLN A 162 -2.03 13.45 -5.61
C GLN A 162 -2.00 13.57 -4.08
N LEU A 163 -1.82 12.46 -3.35
CA LEU A 163 -1.73 12.47 -1.89
C LEU A 163 -0.54 13.31 -1.39
N LYS A 164 0.59 13.24 -2.07
CA LYS A 164 1.75 14.07 -1.76
C LYS A 164 1.45 15.56 -1.87
N TRP A 165 0.66 15.95 -2.88
CA TRP A 165 0.18 17.31 -3.04
C TRP A 165 -0.84 17.69 -1.96
N GLU A 166 -1.84 16.82 -1.70
CA GLU A 166 -2.91 17.08 -0.73
C GLU A 166 -2.41 17.16 0.72
N LEU A 167 -1.47 16.29 1.10
CA LEU A 167 -0.97 16.14 2.47
C LEU A 167 0.30 16.98 2.75
N GLY A 168 0.96 17.46 1.70
CA GLY A 168 2.15 18.32 1.83
C GLY A 168 3.25 17.69 2.69
N LYS A 169 3.54 18.32 3.82
CA LYS A 169 4.59 17.89 4.77
C LYS A 169 4.26 16.58 5.52
N ASP A 170 3.00 16.16 5.51
CA ASP A 170 2.55 14.94 6.20
C ASP A 170 2.60 13.68 5.31
N ALA A 171 3.17 13.80 4.10
CA ALA A 171 3.44 12.69 3.19
C ALA A 171 4.91 12.60 2.79
N LEU A 172 5.51 11.42 2.97
CA LEU A 172 6.88 11.10 2.56
C LEU A 172 6.86 9.91 1.58
N CYS A 173 7.69 9.98 0.54
CA CYS A 173 7.91 8.85 -0.37
C CYS A 173 9.32 8.30 -0.18
N VAL A 174 9.42 6.99 -0.04
CA VAL A 174 10.67 6.23 0.00
C VAL A 174 10.69 5.33 -1.22
N HIS A 175 11.66 5.52 -2.09
CA HIS A 175 11.81 4.72 -3.31
C HIS A 175 13.07 3.87 -3.23
N LEU A 176 12.91 2.54 -3.29
CA LEU A 176 14.02 1.60 -3.34
C LEU A 176 14.43 1.36 -4.78
N SER A 177 15.73 1.40 -5.04
CA SER A 177 16.30 1.15 -6.36
C SER A 177 17.68 0.49 -6.23
N LEU A 178 18.09 -0.22 -7.27
CA LEU A 178 19.45 -0.80 -7.38
C LEU A 178 20.46 0.15 -8.06
N ILE A 179 20.07 1.36 -8.38
CA ILE A 179 20.90 2.28 -9.17
C ILE A 179 22.30 2.50 -8.57
N HIS A 180 22.39 2.61 -7.25
CA HIS A 180 23.68 2.80 -6.57
C HIS A 180 24.50 1.52 -6.40
N ILE A 181 23.89 0.35 -6.63
CA ILE A 181 24.55 -0.95 -6.52
C ILE A 181 25.00 -1.44 -7.89
N SER A 182 24.23 -1.13 -8.93
CA SER A 182 24.47 -1.59 -10.31
C SER A 182 25.20 -0.59 -11.19
N GLU A 183 25.39 0.65 -10.74
CA GLU A 183 26.15 1.63 -11.50
C GLU A 183 27.64 1.27 -11.47
N PRO A 184 28.31 1.10 -12.63
CA PRO A 184 29.75 0.84 -12.66
C PRO A 184 30.46 2.03 -12.02
N THR A 185 31.28 1.76 -11.01
CA THR A 185 32.16 2.77 -10.41
C THR A 185 32.96 3.45 -11.54
N ARG A 186 32.67 4.71 -11.81
CA ARG A 186 33.53 5.52 -12.69
C ARG A 186 34.91 5.55 -12.03
N ARG A 187 35.86 4.87 -12.63
CA ARG A 187 37.28 5.06 -12.29
C ARG A 187 37.62 6.51 -12.64
N SER A 188 37.92 7.29 -11.64
CA SER A 188 38.53 8.62 -11.78
C SER A 188 39.90 8.48 -12.42
#